data_27c580531d97d72226df61078321f692
#
_entry.id   27c580531d97d72226df61078321f692
#
_cell.length_a   1.000
_cell.length_b   1.000
_cell.length_c   1.000
_cell.angle_alpha   90.00
_cell.angle_beta   90.00
_cell.angle_gamma   90.00
#
_symmetry.space_group_name_H-M   'P 1'
#
loop_
_entity.id
_entity.type
_entity.pdbx_description
1 polymer ?
#
loop_
_entity_poly.entity_id
_entity_poly.type
_entity_poly.pdbx_seq_one_letter_code
_entity_poly.pdbx_strand_id
1 'polypeptide(L)' 'LEECLRVIKGLGKARLYDIAGNMTWKIRAARWDDFPPAQRWFALGECLSHIDYLKKRKLIEEKEEGGQIWYEA' A
#
# COMPACT_ATOMS: atom_id res chain seq x y z
N LEU A 1 -4.61 -0.32 9.60
CA LEU A 1 -4.40 1.10 9.28
C LEU A 1 -3.04 1.60 9.73
N GLU A 2 -2.67 1.28 10.97
CA GLU A 2 -1.37 1.72 11.50
C GLU A 2 -0.21 1.12 10.72
N GLU A 3 -0.34 -0.13 10.31
CA GLU A 3 0.71 -0.76 9.51
C GLU A 3 0.89 -0.06 8.17
N CYS A 4 -0.21 0.28 7.50
CA CYS A 4 -0.16 0.97 6.22
C CYS A 4 0.57 2.31 6.36
N LEU A 5 0.21 3.11 7.35
CA LEU A 5 0.86 4.39 7.60
C LEU A 5 2.34 4.21 7.92
N ARG A 6 2.68 3.22 8.75
CA ARG A 6 4.06 2.94 9.11
C ARG A 6 4.89 2.55 7.89
N VAL A 7 4.31 1.72 7.00
CA VAL A 7 4.99 1.32 5.77
C VAL A 7 5.26 2.53 4.89
N ILE A 8 4.28 3.41 4.71
CA ILE A 8 4.45 4.60 3.89
C ILE A 8 5.54 5.50 4.48
N LYS A 9 5.54 5.70 5.80
CA LYS A 9 6.57 6.50 6.46
C LYS A 9 7.96 5.90 6.28
N GLY A 10 8.06 4.58 6.36
CA GLY A 10 9.34 3.89 6.21
C GLY A 10 9.88 3.98 4.80
N LEU A 11 9.01 3.95 3.79
CA LEU A 11 9.41 4.05 2.40
C LEU A 11 9.64 5.50 1.96
N GLY A 12 9.09 6.46 2.72
CA GLY A 12 9.13 7.87 2.39
C GLY A 12 8.08 8.23 1.36
N LYS A 13 8.24 7.77 0.14
CA LYS A 13 7.33 7.99 -0.98
C LYS A 13 7.17 6.67 -1.71
N ALA A 14 5.95 6.21 -1.91
CA ALA A 14 5.71 4.87 -2.43
C ALA A 14 4.45 4.78 -3.27
N ARG A 15 4.44 3.80 -4.17
CA ARG A 15 3.27 3.47 -4.98
C ARG A 15 2.44 2.42 -4.26
N LEU A 16 1.18 2.26 -4.69
CA LEU A 16 0.26 1.29 -4.09
C LEU A 16 0.86 -0.13 -4.02
N TYR A 17 1.47 -0.58 -5.11
CA TYR A 17 2.04 -1.92 -5.19
C TYR A 17 3.15 -2.13 -4.15
N ASP A 18 4.01 -1.12 -3.99
CA ASP A 18 5.12 -1.19 -3.05
C ASP A 18 4.63 -1.17 -1.60
N ILE A 19 3.60 -0.38 -1.33
CA ILE A 19 3.01 -0.32 0.01
C ILE A 19 2.39 -1.67 0.36
N ALA A 20 1.59 -2.23 -0.52
CA ALA A 20 0.96 -3.52 -0.31
C ALA A 20 2.00 -4.64 -0.14
N GLY A 21 3.07 -4.59 -0.93
CA GLY A 21 4.12 -5.59 -0.86
C GLY A 21 4.90 -5.58 0.44
N ASN A 22 4.87 -4.47 1.17
CA ASN A 22 5.57 -4.35 2.46
C ASN A 22 4.65 -4.48 3.66
N MET A 23 3.37 -4.76 3.44
CA MET A 23 2.43 -5.01 4.53
C MET A 23 2.35 -6.51 4.82
N THR A 24 1.88 -6.85 6.02
CA THR A 24 1.72 -8.23 6.44
C THR A 24 0.33 -8.74 6.03
N TRP A 25 0.30 -9.84 5.32
CA TRP A 25 -0.95 -10.48 4.89
C TRP A 25 -1.03 -11.89 5.42
N LYS A 26 -2.22 -12.34 5.78
CA LYS A 26 -2.45 -13.70 6.27
C LYS A 26 -2.63 -14.64 5.08
N ILE A 27 -1.58 -14.81 4.30
CA ILE A 27 -1.57 -15.64 3.10
C ILE A 27 -0.36 -16.57 3.17
N ARG A 28 -0.54 -17.79 2.70
CA ARG A 28 0.52 -18.80 2.68
C ARG A 28 1.47 -18.57 1.50
N ALA A 29 2.22 -17.49 1.57
CA ALA A 29 3.27 -17.21 0.61
C ALA A 29 4.39 -16.52 1.35
N ALA A 30 5.61 -16.94 1.09
CA ALA A 30 6.78 -16.37 1.78
C ALA A 30 7.11 -14.99 1.23
N ARG A 31 6.73 -14.70 0.01
CA ARG A 31 7.10 -13.45 -0.67
C ARG A 31 5.89 -12.87 -1.39
N TRP A 32 5.88 -11.54 -1.50
CA TRP A 32 4.84 -10.83 -2.21
C TRP A 32 4.67 -11.33 -3.65
N ASP A 33 5.79 -11.58 -4.34
CA ASP A 33 5.76 -12.03 -5.72
C ASP A 33 5.19 -13.44 -5.89
N ASP A 34 5.16 -14.22 -4.81
CA ASP A 34 4.63 -15.58 -4.82
C ASP A 34 3.14 -15.65 -4.55
N PHE A 35 2.52 -14.52 -4.25
CA PHE A 35 1.08 -14.48 -4.03
C PHE A 35 0.35 -14.87 -5.31
N PRO A 36 -0.67 -15.73 -5.24
CA PRO A 36 -1.53 -15.98 -6.41
C PRO A 36 -2.15 -14.66 -6.89
N PRO A 37 -2.39 -14.50 -8.20
CA PRO A 37 -2.92 -13.23 -8.73
C PRO A 37 -4.18 -12.74 -8.04
N ALA A 38 -5.12 -13.62 -7.73
CA ALA A 38 -6.35 -13.23 -7.03
C ALA A 38 -6.08 -12.70 -5.63
N GLN A 39 -5.08 -13.27 -4.95
CA GLN A 39 -4.70 -12.84 -3.62
C GLN A 39 -4.01 -11.46 -3.65
N ARG A 40 -3.20 -11.22 -4.66
CA ARG A 40 -2.59 -9.88 -4.83
C ARG A 40 -3.65 -8.83 -5.12
N TRP A 41 -4.64 -9.17 -5.94
CA TRP A 41 -5.76 -8.28 -6.24
C TRP A 41 -6.50 -7.90 -4.97
N PHE A 42 -6.81 -8.89 -4.14
CA PHE A 42 -7.49 -8.65 -2.87
C PHE A 42 -6.65 -7.76 -1.97
N ALA A 43 -5.36 -8.06 -1.84
CA ALA A 43 -4.46 -7.29 -1.00
C ALA A 43 -4.34 -5.84 -1.47
N LEU A 44 -4.25 -5.61 -2.78
CA LEU A 44 -4.20 -4.27 -3.33
C LEU A 44 -5.48 -3.48 -3.04
N GLY A 45 -6.63 -4.13 -3.14
CA GLY A 45 -7.92 -3.49 -2.82
C GLY A 45 -8.02 -3.10 -1.36
N GLU A 46 -7.60 -3.97 -0.45
CA GLU A 46 -7.59 -3.67 0.97
C GLU A 46 -6.61 -2.54 1.28
N CYS A 47 -5.43 -2.58 0.67
CA CYS A 47 -4.43 -1.54 0.84
C CYS A 47 -4.98 -0.19 0.38
N LEU A 48 -5.66 -0.15 -0.75
CA LEU A 48 -6.25 1.08 -1.27
C LEU A 48 -7.30 1.65 -0.32
N SER A 49 -8.11 0.78 0.30
CA SER A 49 -9.09 1.21 1.29
C SER A 49 -8.43 1.88 2.48
N HIS A 50 -7.32 1.32 2.96
CA HIS A 50 -6.54 1.92 4.04
C HIS A 50 -5.96 3.27 3.63
N ILE A 51 -5.44 3.35 2.40
CA ILE A 51 -4.89 4.59 1.87
C ILE A 51 -5.96 5.68 1.77
N ASP A 52 -7.15 5.33 1.29
CA ASP A 52 -8.26 6.29 1.21
C ASP A 52 -8.63 6.83 2.57
N TYR A 53 -8.66 5.96 3.58
CA TYR A 53 -8.93 6.38 4.97
C TYR A 53 -7.86 7.34 5.47
N LEU A 54 -6.59 7.01 5.25
CA LEU A 54 -5.48 7.85 5.68
C LEU A 54 -5.49 9.21 4.97
N LYS A 55 -5.86 9.25 3.70
CA LYS A 55 -6.00 10.50 2.95
C LYS A 55 -7.10 11.37 3.53
N LYS A 56 -8.24 10.79 3.86
CA LYS A 56 -9.37 11.52 4.46
C LYS A 56 -8.98 12.10 5.80
N ARG A 57 -8.12 11.43 6.54
CA ARG A 57 -7.59 11.90 7.82
C ARG A 57 -6.42 12.87 7.66
N LYS A 58 -5.99 13.13 6.44
CA LYS A 58 -4.88 14.01 6.11
C LYS A 58 -3.56 13.55 6.72
N LEU A 59 -3.40 12.25 6.89
CA LEU A 59 -2.17 11.66 7.42
C LEU A 59 -1.17 11.34 6.32
N ILE A 60 -1.63 11.23 5.07
CA ILE A 60 -0.80 11.04 3.89
C ILE A 60 -1.30 11.91 2.75
N GLU A 61 -0.43 12.14 1.76
CA GLU A 61 -0.77 12.88 0.57
C GLU A 61 -0.60 11.99 -0.67
N GLU A 62 -1.46 12.21 -1.65
CA GLU A 62 -1.35 11.56 -2.94
C GLU A 62 -0.75 12.54 -3.93
N LYS A 63 0.25 12.09 -4.68
CA LYS A 63 0.93 12.91 -5.69
C LYS A 63 1.01 12.14 -7.00
N GLU A 64 0.88 12.84 -8.11
CA GLU A 64 1.05 12.25 -9.43
C GLU A 64 2.33 12.78 -10.03
N GLU A 65 3.22 11.88 -10.44
CA GLU A 65 4.49 12.23 -11.06
C GLU A 65 4.79 11.23 -12.18
N GLY A 66 5.11 11.73 -13.35
CA GLY A 66 5.46 10.90 -14.49
C GLY A 66 4.38 9.90 -14.88
N GLY A 67 3.12 10.26 -14.70
CA GLY A 67 2.00 9.37 -15.00
C GLY A 67 1.73 8.32 -13.94
N GLN A 68 2.43 8.37 -12.82
CA GLN A 68 2.27 7.42 -11.71
C GLN A 68 1.78 8.13 -10.46
N ILE A 69 1.03 7.39 -9.64
CA ILE A 69 0.51 7.92 -8.39
C ILE A 69 1.39 7.45 -7.24
N TRP A 70 1.81 8.41 -6.41
CA TRP A 70 2.66 8.19 -5.26
C TRP A 70 1.96 8.64 -3.99
N TYR A 71 2.27 7.98 -2.89
CA TYR A 71 1.74 8.32 -1.58
C TYR A 71 2.90 8.66 -0.64
N GLU A 72 2.71 9.68 0.17
CA GLU A 72 3.75 10.22 1.03
C GLU A 72 3.13 10.63 2.37
N ALA A 73 3.81 10.33 3.46
CA ALA A 73 3.33 10.72 4.79
C ALA A 73 3.86 12.08 5.21
#